data_966905e70f06f2b6255237de95257a02
#
_entry.id   966905e70f06f2b6255237de95257a02
#
_cell.length_a   1.000
_cell.length_b   1.000
_cell.length_c   1.000
_cell.angle_alpha   90.00
_cell.angle_beta   90.00
_cell.angle_gamma   90.00
#
_symmetry.space_group_name_H-M   'P 1'
#
loop_
_entity.id
_entity.type
_entity.pdbx_description
1 polymer ?
#
loop_
_entity_poly.entity_id
_entity_poly.type
_entity_poly.pdbx_seq_one_letter_code
_entity_poly.pdbx_strand_id
1 'polypeptide(L)'
;LDEKKVPKEFFISKGTLDKWIYLKGPKRADRVTKTGHKYKYSEGPVTFPDALDRASRTIVTGEGGSGASRFKHVVETKSGKLRRLTPVELERLNMFPDNHTKEATDTKRAFFMGNALVVGVVQKLSKSLLKQL
;
A
#
# COMPACT_ATOMS: atom_id res chain seq x y z
N LEU A 1 -2.06 -13.94 1.99
CA LEU A 1 -2.97 -14.99 1.50
C LEU A 1 -2.19 -16.03 0.71
N ASP A 2 -2.73 -17.26 0.65
CA ASP A 2 -2.26 -18.29 -0.28
C ASP A 2 -2.40 -17.77 -1.72
N GLU A 3 -1.33 -17.90 -2.53
CA GLU A 3 -1.29 -17.44 -3.92
C GLU A 3 -2.48 -17.95 -4.74
N LYS A 4 -2.91 -19.21 -4.50
CA LYS A 4 -4.04 -19.85 -5.19
C LYS A 4 -5.39 -19.19 -4.91
N LYS A 5 -5.50 -18.44 -3.81
CA LYS A 5 -6.73 -17.74 -3.39
C LYS A 5 -6.75 -16.28 -3.82
N VAL A 6 -5.68 -15.78 -4.45
CA VAL A 6 -5.59 -14.40 -4.91
C VAL A 6 -6.13 -14.29 -6.34
N PRO A 7 -7.12 -13.42 -6.61
CA PRO A 7 -7.65 -13.20 -7.94
C PRO A 7 -6.56 -12.71 -8.93
N LYS A 8 -6.69 -13.13 -10.20
CA LYS A 8 -5.67 -12.86 -11.23
C LYS A 8 -5.40 -11.37 -11.45
N GLU A 9 -6.39 -10.51 -11.28
CA GLU A 9 -6.28 -9.05 -11.45
C GLU A 9 -5.35 -8.37 -10.44
N PHE A 10 -5.00 -9.05 -9.36
CA PHE A 10 -4.01 -8.52 -8.40
C PHE A 10 -2.57 -8.74 -8.84
N PHE A 11 -2.33 -9.66 -9.74
CA PHE A 11 -0.97 -9.92 -10.25
C PHE A 11 -0.53 -8.84 -11.23
N ILE A 12 0.75 -8.49 -11.16
CA ILE A 12 1.37 -7.53 -12.07
C ILE A 12 1.71 -8.26 -13.37
N SER A 13 1.21 -7.74 -14.49
CA SER A 13 1.56 -8.28 -15.81
C SER A 13 2.99 -7.86 -16.20
N LYS A 14 3.66 -8.70 -16.98
CA LYS A 14 5.00 -8.41 -17.50
C LYS A 14 5.04 -7.09 -18.26
N GLY A 15 4.00 -6.78 -19.04
CA GLY A 15 3.93 -5.54 -19.83
C GLY A 15 3.78 -4.25 -19.01
N THR A 16 3.46 -4.35 -17.72
CA THR A 16 3.37 -3.17 -16.82
C THR A 16 4.51 -3.07 -15.81
N LEU A 17 5.40 -4.07 -15.76
CA LEU A 17 6.44 -4.17 -14.75
C LEU A 17 7.41 -2.98 -14.80
N ASP A 18 7.85 -2.56 -15.98
CA ASP A 18 8.77 -1.43 -16.15
C ASP A 18 8.19 -0.13 -15.57
N LYS A 19 6.86 0.06 -15.73
CA LYS A 19 6.16 1.20 -15.14
C LYS A 19 6.17 1.16 -13.60
N TRP A 20 6.03 -0.03 -13.01
CA TRP A 20 6.14 -0.20 -11.56
C TRP A 20 7.55 0.11 -11.08
N ILE A 21 8.58 -0.44 -11.72
CA ILE A 21 9.99 -0.19 -11.39
C ILE A 21 10.30 1.31 -11.48
N TYR A 22 9.91 1.96 -12.58
CA TYR A 22 10.09 3.40 -12.76
C TYR A 22 9.43 4.22 -11.64
N LEU A 23 8.16 3.92 -11.31
CA LEU A 23 7.44 4.66 -10.28
C LEU A 23 7.99 4.45 -8.88
N LYS A 24 8.53 3.27 -8.57
CA LYS A 24 9.15 2.93 -7.29
C LYS A 24 10.58 3.43 -7.15
N GLY A 25 11.27 3.65 -8.26
CA GLY A 25 12.65 4.11 -8.31
C GLY A 25 12.83 5.55 -7.84
N PRO A 26 14.09 5.98 -7.65
CA PRO A 26 14.42 7.35 -7.33
C PRO A 26 14.13 8.26 -8.53
N LYS A 27 13.75 9.49 -8.25
CA LYS A 27 13.53 10.52 -9.30
C LYS A 27 14.24 11.81 -8.91
N ARG A 28 14.82 12.44 -9.93
CA ARG A 28 15.39 13.77 -9.83
C ARG A 28 14.93 14.58 -11.05
N ALA A 29 14.42 15.77 -10.84
CA ALA A 29 13.97 16.64 -11.91
C ALA A 29 14.10 18.11 -11.49
N ASP A 30 14.53 18.94 -12.42
CA ASP A 30 14.43 20.39 -12.22
C ASP A 30 12.97 20.80 -12.44
N ARG A 31 12.42 21.53 -11.49
CA ARG A 31 11.05 22.02 -11.53
C ARG A 31 11.01 23.53 -11.32
N VAL A 32 9.97 24.14 -11.88
CA VAL A 32 9.69 25.55 -11.72
C VAL A 32 8.33 25.71 -11.08
N THR A 33 8.23 26.51 -10.03
CA THR A 33 6.94 26.85 -9.40
C THR A 33 6.13 27.76 -10.31
N LYS A 34 4.83 27.92 -10.04
CA LYS A 34 3.98 28.87 -10.75
C LYS A 34 4.49 30.33 -10.66
N THR A 35 5.29 30.64 -9.64
CA THR A 35 5.91 31.96 -9.41
C THR A 35 7.29 32.10 -10.05
N GLY A 36 7.75 31.12 -10.85
CA GLY A 36 9.02 31.17 -11.55
C GLY A 36 10.24 30.70 -10.75
N HIS A 37 10.08 30.28 -9.49
CA HIS A 37 11.18 29.77 -8.67
C HIS A 37 11.61 28.36 -9.16
N LYS A 38 12.90 28.22 -9.48
CA LYS A 38 13.53 26.96 -9.91
C LYS A 38 14.01 26.17 -8.70
N TYR A 39 13.68 24.89 -8.64
CA TYR A 39 14.16 23.99 -7.58
C TYR A 39 14.42 22.58 -8.11
N LYS A 40 15.34 21.88 -7.45
CA LYS A 40 15.62 20.46 -7.73
C LYS A 40 14.67 19.58 -6.94
N TYR A 41 13.75 18.94 -7.64
CA TYR A 41 12.88 17.92 -7.05
C TYR A 41 13.64 16.60 -6.93
N SER A 42 13.60 15.97 -5.77
CA SER A 42 14.22 14.68 -5.54
C SER A 42 13.27 13.77 -4.75
N GLU A 43 13.06 12.56 -5.23
CA GLU A 43 12.41 11.46 -4.52
C GLU A 43 13.39 10.31 -4.34
N GLY A 44 13.54 9.80 -3.11
CA GLY A 44 14.28 8.56 -2.86
C GLY A 44 13.53 7.33 -3.40
N PRO A 45 14.14 6.14 -3.49
CA PRO A 45 13.45 4.92 -3.91
C PRO A 45 12.43 4.46 -2.85
N VAL A 46 11.41 3.73 -3.28
CA VAL A 46 10.50 2.98 -2.40
C VAL A 46 10.84 1.50 -2.55
N THR A 47 10.86 0.76 -1.44
CA THR A 47 11.10 -0.69 -1.45
C THR A 47 10.18 -1.39 -2.45
N PHE A 48 10.77 -2.24 -3.31
CA PHE A 48 10.05 -2.98 -4.34
C PHE A 48 10.79 -4.28 -4.68
N PRO A 49 10.15 -5.44 -4.53
CA PRO A 49 8.87 -5.66 -3.83
C PRO A 49 8.94 -5.31 -2.33
N ASP A 50 7.79 -5.14 -1.68
CA ASP A 50 7.69 -4.92 -0.24
C ASP A 50 8.12 -6.19 0.51
N ALA A 51 8.89 -6.03 1.58
CA ALA A 51 9.35 -7.14 2.41
C ALA A 51 8.21 -7.77 3.21
N LEU A 52 8.26 -9.10 3.40
CA LEU A 52 7.24 -9.86 4.12
C LEU A 52 7.63 -10.15 5.58
N ASP A 53 8.86 -9.87 5.96
CA ASP A 53 9.49 -10.21 7.24
C ASP A 53 9.57 -9.05 8.23
N ARG A 54 8.95 -7.94 7.92
CA ARG A 54 8.95 -6.70 8.73
C ARG A 54 7.61 -5.97 8.69
N ALA A 55 7.47 -4.94 9.52
CA ALA A 55 6.29 -4.09 9.52
C ALA A 55 6.02 -3.50 8.12
N SER A 56 4.76 -3.49 7.73
CA SER A 56 4.30 -2.89 6.48
C SER A 56 4.54 -1.38 6.47
N ARG A 57 4.73 -0.84 5.28
CA ARG A 57 4.63 0.62 5.08
C ARG A 57 3.20 1.09 5.38
N THR A 58 3.05 2.39 5.63
CA THR A 58 1.72 3.00 5.78
C THR A 58 0.87 2.77 4.52
N ILE A 59 -0.36 2.30 4.73
CA ILE A 59 -1.38 2.22 3.68
C ILE A 59 -1.89 3.62 3.41
N VAL A 60 -1.98 4.01 2.15
CA VAL A 60 -2.53 5.30 1.73
C VAL A 60 -3.83 5.12 0.95
N THR A 61 -4.65 6.15 0.86
CA THR A 61 -5.96 6.11 0.17
C THR A 61 -5.87 5.72 -1.32
N GLY A 62 -4.71 5.91 -1.96
CA GLY A 62 -4.45 5.51 -3.34
C GLY A 62 -4.05 4.04 -3.54
N GLU A 63 -4.18 3.18 -2.53
CA GLU A 63 -3.81 1.76 -2.58
C GLU A 63 -4.65 0.95 -3.59
N GLY A 64 -5.91 1.33 -3.79
CA GLY A 64 -6.84 0.63 -4.66
C GLY A 64 -6.56 0.79 -6.17
N GLY A 65 -7.29 -0.01 -6.98
CA GLY A 65 -7.21 0.00 -8.44
C GLY A 65 -5.99 -0.74 -9.01
N SER A 66 -6.02 -1.08 -10.30
CA SER A 66 -5.01 -1.91 -10.97
C SER A 66 -3.77 -1.15 -11.45
N GLY A 67 -3.84 0.18 -11.61
CA GLY A 67 -2.75 0.99 -12.16
C GLY A 67 -1.49 0.98 -11.29
N ALA A 68 -0.34 1.01 -11.93
CA ALA A 68 0.94 1.16 -11.26
C ALA A 68 1.00 2.47 -10.45
N SER A 69 1.55 2.39 -9.25
CA SER A 69 1.67 3.54 -8.35
C SER A 69 2.91 3.40 -7.46
N ARG A 70 3.51 4.55 -7.13
CA ARG A 70 4.62 4.61 -6.21
C ARG A 70 4.26 4.07 -4.83
N PHE A 71 3.04 4.34 -4.36
CA PHE A 71 2.64 4.11 -2.97
C PHE A 71 2.02 2.74 -2.72
N LYS A 72 1.41 2.10 -3.73
CA LYS A 72 0.79 0.78 -3.60
C LYS A 72 1.78 -0.27 -3.13
N HIS A 73 1.33 -1.15 -2.25
CA HIS A 73 2.10 -2.30 -1.84
C HIS A 73 2.17 -3.35 -2.95
N VAL A 74 3.35 -3.88 -3.16
CA VAL A 74 3.58 -4.99 -4.08
C VAL A 74 4.46 -6.01 -3.39
N VAL A 75 4.01 -7.24 -3.33
CA VAL A 75 4.72 -8.35 -2.71
C VAL A 75 5.09 -9.40 -3.75
N GLU A 76 6.16 -10.12 -3.49
CA GLU A 76 6.55 -11.28 -4.29
C GLU A 76 5.96 -12.54 -3.66
N THR A 77 5.38 -13.40 -4.50
CA THR A 77 4.84 -14.69 -4.11
C THR A 77 5.95 -15.74 -4.06
N LYS A 78 5.67 -16.89 -3.44
CA LYS A 78 6.60 -18.03 -3.41
C LYS A 78 6.99 -18.53 -4.81
N SER A 79 6.13 -18.31 -5.81
CA SER A 79 6.40 -18.65 -7.22
C SER A 79 7.18 -17.57 -7.99
N GLY A 80 7.63 -16.50 -7.34
CA GLY A 80 8.36 -15.40 -7.96
C GLY A 80 7.48 -14.40 -8.72
N LYS A 81 6.14 -14.46 -8.57
CA LYS A 81 5.24 -13.51 -9.20
C LYS A 81 5.02 -12.29 -8.32
N LEU A 82 4.95 -11.12 -8.93
CA LEU A 82 4.64 -9.88 -8.24
C LEU A 82 3.13 -9.62 -8.25
N ARG A 83 2.60 -9.19 -7.11
CA ARG A 83 1.19 -8.85 -6.97
C ARG A 83 0.94 -7.72 -5.98
N ARG A 84 -0.17 -7.03 -6.16
CA ARG A 84 -0.70 -6.07 -5.19
C ARG A 84 -1.33 -6.80 -4.00
N LEU A 85 -1.51 -6.10 -2.90
CA LEU A 85 -2.30 -6.60 -1.76
C LEU A 85 -3.79 -6.61 -2.11
N THR A 86 -4.48 -7.64 -1.63
CA THR A 86 -5.94 -7.74 -1.71
C THR A 86 -6.58 -6.89 -0.61
N PRO A 87 -7.88 -6.53 -0.73
CA PRO A 87 -8.58 -5.81 0.32
C PRO A 87 -8.54 -6.50 1.68
N VAL A 88 -8.65 -7.83 1.72
CA VAL A 88 -8.55 -8.61 2.96
C VAL A 88 -7.17 -8.49 3.60
N GLU A 89 -6.11 -8.46 2.81
CA GLU A 89 -4.76 -8.27 3.34
C GLU A 89 -4.57 -6.85 3.89
N LEU A 90 -5.15 -5.83 3.26
CA LEU A 90 -5.14 -4.46 3.77
C LEU A 90 -5.94 -4.34 5.08
N GLU A 91 -7.09 -5.01 5.19
CA GLU A 91 -7.86 -5.12 6.44
C GLU A 91 -7.03 -5.74 7.56
N ARG A 92 -6.36 -6.87 7.29
CA ARG A 92 -5.48 -7.55 8.25
C ARG A 92 -4.30 -6.69 8.71
N LEU A 93 -3.67 -5.92 7.80
CA LEU A 93 -2.58 -5.01 8.15
C LEU A 93 -3.02 -3.92 9.14
N ASN A 94 -4.27 -3.48 9.05
CA ASN A 94 -4.87 -2.56 10.02
C ASN A 94 -5.54 -3.27 11.20
N MET A 95 -5.40 -4.61 11.30
CA MET A 95 -5.97 -5.44 12.35
C MET A 95 -7.51 -5.43 12.40
N PHE A 96 -8.17 -5.23 11.27
CA PHE A 96 -9.60 -5.47 11.11
C PHE A 96 -9.89 -6.95 10.87
N PRO A 97 -11.09 -7.44 11.21
CA PRO A 97 -11.54 -8.77 10.80
C PRO A 97 -11.57 -8.91 9.27
N ASP A 98 -11.36 -10.13 8.78
CA ASP A 98 -11.49 -10.42 7.34
C ASP A 98 -12.88 -10.02 6.83
N ASN A 99 -12.88 -9.38 5.66
CA ASN A 99 -14.11 -8.94 5.01
C ASN A 99 -14.92 -7.89 5.80
N HIS A 100 -14.29 -7.15 6.69
CA HIS A 100 -14.92 -6.05 7.44
C HIS A 100 -15.59 -5.03 6.50
N THR A 101 -15.03 -4.82 5.33
CA THR A 101 -15.54 -3.85 4.34
C THR A 101 -16.14 -4.51 3.10
N LYS A 102 -16.57 -5.78 3.17
CA LYS A 102 -17.00 -6.61 2.02
C LYS A 102 -18.13 -6.03 1.17
N GLU A 103 -18.97 -5.19 1.75
CA GLU A 103 -20.10 -4.55 1.06
C GLU A 103 -19.66 -3.43 0.07
N ALA A 104 -18.39 -3.05 0.10
CA ALA A 104 -17.82 -2.04 -0.79
C ALA A 104 -17.02 -2.67 -1.93
N THR A 105 -16.82 -1.92 -3.02
CA THR A 105 -15.93 -2.33 -4.10
C THR A 105 -14.48 -2.40 -3.61
N ASP A 106 -13.64 -3.24 -4.22
CA ASP A 106 -12.23 -3.42 -3.82
C ASP A 106 -11.45 -2.10 -3.75
N THR A 107 -11.72 -1.18 -4.68
CA THR A 107 -11.10 0.15 -4.67
C THR A 107 -11.53 0.96 -3.44
N LYS A 108 -12.81 0.93 -3.08
CA LYS A 108 -13.31 1.60 -1.86
C LYS A 108 -12.82 0.94 -0.59
N ARG A 109 -12.74 -0.38 -0.56
CA ARG A 109 -12.16 -1.15 0.57
C ARG A 109 -10.74 -0.69 0.85
N ALA A 110 -9.90 -0.63 -0.20
CA ALA A 110 -8.53 -0.13 -0.08
C ALA A 110 -8.48 1.34 0.37
N PHE A 111 -9.36 2.18 -0.14
CA PHE A 111 -9.49 3.59 0.28
C PHE A 111 -9.83 3.71 1.77
N PHE A 112 -10.76 2.89 2.27
CA PHE A 112 -11.11 2.88 3.69
C PHE A 112 -9.90 2.49 4.55
N MET A 113 -9.14 1.50 4.14
CA MET A 113 -7.94 1.08 4.88
C MET A 113 -6.84 2.14 4.85
N GLY A 114 -6.76 2.96 3.79
CA GLY A 114 -5.85 4.11 3.74
C GLY A 114 -6.23 5.26 4.70
N ASN A 115 -7.50 5.34 5.10
CA ASN A 115 -7.98 6.31 6.10
C ASN A 115 -8.05 5.72 7.52
N ALA A 116 -7.96 4.41 7.67
CA ALA A 116 -8.16 3.73 8.94
C ALA A 116 -6.90 3.82 9.83
N LEU A 117 -7.14 3.77 11.13
CA LEU A 117 -6.09 3.55 12.13
C LEU A 117 -5.90 2.04 12.35
N VAL A 118 -4.70 1.64 12.78
CA VAL A 118 -4.43 0.25 13.16
C VAL A 118 -5.15 -0.06 14.48
N VAL A 119 -6.16 -0.93 14.44
CA VAL A 119 -7.07 -1.22 15.57
C VAL A 119 -6.31 -1.60 16.84
N GLY A 120 -5.31 -2.48 16.75
CA GLY A 120 -4.54 -2.91 17.91
C GLY A 120 -3.71 -1.80 18.55
N VAL A 121 -3.25 -0.83 17.79
CA VAL A 121 -2.55 0.36 18.32
C VAL A 121 -3.53 1.21 19.13
N VAL A 122 -4.72 1.48 18.57
CA VAL A 122 -5.78 2.26 19.26
C VAL A 122 -6.21 1.57 20.54
N GLN A 123 -6.45 0.24 20.51
CA GLN A 123 -6.78 -0.54 21.70
C GLN A 123 -5.70 -0.48 22.78
N LYS A 124 -4.43 -0.56 22.40
CA LYS A 124 -3.31 -0.48 23.34
C LYS A 124 -3.23 0.89 24.00
N LEU A 125 -3.38 1.96 23.22
CA LEU A 125 -3.40 3.33 23.74
C LEU A 125 -4.59 3.55 24.69
N SER A 126 -5.80 3.14 24.31
CA SER A 126 -7.00 3.26 25.14
C SER A 126 -6.84 2.55 26.51
N LYS A 127 -6.29 1.32 26.51
CA LYS A 127 -6.00 0.59 27.75
C LYS A 127 -5.00 1.31 28.66
N SER A 128 -4.02 1.99 28.09
CA SER A 128 -3.04 2.77 28.84
C SER A 128 -3.67 4.02 29.47
N LEU A 129 -4.52 4.73 28.73
CA LEU A 129 -5.22 5.91 29.20
C LEU A 129 -6.21 5.56 30.33
N LEU A 130 -7.01 4.50 30.17
CA LEU A 130 -7.98 4.08 31.18
C LEU A 130 -7.34 3.61 32.51
N LYS A 131 -6.06 3.25 32.53
CA LYS A 131 -5.33 2.94 33.76
C LYS A 131 -4.86 4.17 34.53
N GLN A 132 -4.90 5.35 33.91
CA GLN A 132 -4.48 6.61 34.50
C GLN A 132 -5.67 7.43 35.04
N LEU A 133 -6.89 7.00 34.74
CA LEU A 133 -8.15 7.54 35.26
C LEU A 133 -8.61 6.77 36.50
#